data_1e103d800388363e24081390507be6c3
#
_entry.id   1e103d800388363e24081390507be6c3
#
_cell.length_a   1.000
_cell.length_b   1.000
_cell.length_c   1.000
_cell.angle_alpha   90.00
_cell.angle_beta   90.00
_cell.angle_gamma   90.00
#
_symmetry.space_group_name_H-M   'P 1'
#
loop_
_entity.id
_entity.type
_entity.pdbx_description
1 polymer ?
#
loop_
_entity_poly.entity_id
_entity_poly.type
_entity_poly.pdbx_seq_one_letter_code
_entity_poly.pdbx_strand_id
1 'polypeptide(L)'
;MTMSASSAPPSSGGRGTFSVAAWNIRCGRGNGLTFAAKGLAKMGVGCAILSEMKITDDRYARMTSGYKVLSTKAPSKHKGGIALLWQPDHEGFEVEAARVVTPNLITFQLVTGDERYYVMGIYIPPNDVGGGDDLLAAWEACPANCSPIVMGDLNINVEHPRDEREAALADLLDEINLVDTSRKFNLRQCSFQKARRRWTWRQKRRGRWIYSQPDYIMAREDRIARLRKVGFRSPPIHDSDHRAVVAHIWKGRDGSLKTYR
;
A
#
# COMPACT_ATOMS: atom_id res chain seq x y z
N MET A 1 36.88 -20.44 -8.27
CA MET A 1 36.36 -19.07 -8.15
C MET A 1 35.02 -19.16 -7.43
N THR A 2 35.03 -18.91 -6.13
CA THR A 2 33.85 -18.94 -5.28
C THR A 2 33.15 -17.56 -5.40
N MET A 3 31.96 -17.53 -6.00
CA MET A 3 31.14 -16.33 -6.02
C MET A 3 30.60 -16.05 -4.62
N SER A 4 31.04 -14.95 -4.05
CA SER A 4 30.54 -14.39 -2.79
C SER A 4 29.05 -14.05 -2.92
N ALA A 5 28.23 -14.63 -2.06
CA ALA A 5 26.82 -14.27 -1.95
C ALA A 5 26.73 -12.81 -1.46
N SER A 6 26.17 -11.93 -2.30
CA SER A 6 25.85 -10.56 -1.94
C SER A 6 24.79 -10.58 -0.83
N SER A 7 25.18 -10.22 0.37
CA SER A 7 24.28 -10.02 1.51
C SER A 7 23.27 -8.91 1.20
N ALA A 8 21.99 -9.20 1.41
CA ALA A 8 20.94 -8.22 1.31
C ALA A 8 21.23 -7.03 2.28
N PRO A 9 20.95 -5.78 1.88
CA PRO A 9 21.15 -4.64 2.77
C PRO A 9 20.23 -4.77 4.00
N PRO A 10 20.73 -4.40 5.20
CA PRO A 10 19.95 -4.50 6.43
C PRO A 10 18.66 -3.67 6.31
N SER A 11 17.54 -4.25 6.73
CA SER A 11 16.26 -3.57 6.78
C SER A 11 16.38 -2.30 7.64
N SER A 12 16.11 -1.14 7.07
CA SER A 12 16.13 0.16 7.76
C SER A 12 14.95 0.36 8.74
N GLY A 13 14.26 -0.70 9.09
CA GLY A 13 13.26 -0.71 10.15
C GLY A 13 13.98 -0.62 11.50
N GLY A 14 13.72 0.45 12.28
CA GLY A 14 14.17 0.53 13.66
C GLY A 14 13.77 -0.74 14.41
N ARG A 15 14.54 -1.11 15.44
CA ARG A 15 14.28 -2.32 16.25
C ARG A 15 12.78 -2.39 16.58
N GLY A 16 12.08 -3.45 16.13
CA GLY A 16 10.68 -3.70 16.40
C GLY A 16 9.66 -3.18 15.37
N THR A 17 10.04 -2.71 14.18
CA THR A 17 9.09 -2.33 13.10
C THR A 17 9.43 -3.00 11.76
N PHE A 18 8.42 -3.17 10.92
CA PHE A 18 8.57 -3.51 9.51
C PHE A 18 7.81 -2.50 8.63
N SER A 19 8.11 -2.47 7.34
CA SER A 19 7.55 -1.47 6.44
C SER A 19 6.65 -2.11 5.40
N VAL A 20 5.47 -1.50 5.21
CA VAL A 20 4.53 -1.84 4.13
C VAL A 20 4.38 -0.65 3.19
N ALA A 21 3.99 -0.89 1.93
CA ALA A 21 3.79 0.18 0.96
C ALA A 21 2.58 -0.05 0.05
N ALA A 22 1.93 1.06 -0.35
CA ALA A 22 1.00 1.12 -1.47
C ALA A 22 1.58 2.01 -2.57
N TRP A 23 1.58 1.54 -3.82
CA TRP A 23 2.22 2.28 -4.90
C TRP A 23 1.62 1.95 -6.28
N ASN A 24 1.12 2.95 -6.99
CA ASN A 24 0.77 2.81 -8.40
C ASN A 24 2.03 2.93 -9.25
N ILE A 25 2.38 1.84 -9.96
CA ILE A 25 3.59 1.76 -10.79
C ILE A 25 3.32 2.00 -12.27
N ARG A 26 2.06 2.26 -12.64
CA ARG A 26 1.56 2.49 -14.01
C ARG A 26 1.75 1.33 -14.98
N CYS A 27 2.76 0.49 -14.81
CA CYS A 27 3.00 -0.67 -15.64
C CYS A 27 3.98 -1.66 -15.00
N GLY A 28 3.51 -2.88 -14.75
CA GLY A 28 4.34 -4.00 -14.27
C GLY A 28 4.90 -4.87 -15.39
N ARG A 29 4.55 -4.60 -16.68
CA ARG A 29 5.01 -5.40 -17.82
C ARG A 29 6.50 -5.21 -18.11
N GLY A 30 7.08 -6.14 -18.85
CA GLY A 30 8.52 -6.14 -19.12
C GLY A 30 9.31 -6.17 -17.81
N ASN A 31 10.18 -5.19 -17.63
CA ASN A 31 10.99 -5.04 -16.42
C ASN A 31 10.32 -4.20 -15.32
N GLY A 32 9.11 -3.67 -15.53
CA GLY A 32 8.45 -2.74 -14.59
C GLY A 32 8.31 -3.31 -13.20
N LEU A 33 7.80 -4.55 -13.08
CA LEU A 33 7.67 -5.24 -11.79
C LEU A 33 9.03 -5.49 -11.12
N THR A 34 10.05 -5.86 -11.88
CA THR A 34 11.41 -6.06 -11.35
C THR A 34 12.01 -4.76 -10.82
N PHE A 35 11.84 -3.66 -11.54
CA PHE A 35 12.31 -2.34 -11.10
C PHE A 35 11.55 -1.86 -9.86
N ALA A 36 10.23 -2.07 -9.81
CA ALA A 36 9.44 -1.76 -8.63
C ALA A 36 9.92 -2.56 -7.41
N ALA A 37 10.11 -3.88 -7.53
CA ALA A 37 10.63 -4.73 -6.46
C ALA A 37 12.01 -4.27 -5.97
N LYS A 38 12.94 -3.95 -6.88
CA LYS A 38 14.26 -3.38 -6.52
C LYS A 38 14.14 -2.03 -5.80
N GLY A 39 13.21 -1.18 -6.23
CA GLY A 39 12.94 0.11 -5.58
C GLY A 39 12.43 -0.06 -4.16
N LEU A 40 11.47 -0.97 -3.95
CA LEU A 40 10.93 -1.33 -2.64
C LEU A 40 12.01 -1.90 -1.72
N ALA A 41 12.85 -2.81 -2.23
CA ALA A 41 13.98 -3.38 -1.46
C ALA A 41 14.94 -2.29 -0.99
N LYS A 42 15.32 -1.33 -1.84
CA LYS A 42 16.16 -0.18 -1.45
C LYS A 42 15.51 0.72 -0.40
N MET A 43 14.20 0.75 -0.32
CA MET A 43 13.47 1.49 0.71
C MET A 43 13.26 0.69 2.00
N GLY A 44 13.67 -0.60 2.05
CA GLY A 44 13.46 -1.49 3.17
C GLY A 44 11.99 -1.88 3.37
N VAL A 45 11.20 -1.92 2.30
CA VAL A 45 9.79 -2.31 2.35
C VAL A 45 9.71 -3.84 2.29
N GLY A 46 9.08 -4.46 3.28
CA GLY A 46 8.93 -5.92 3.35
C GLY A 46 7.68 -6.45 2.62
N CYS A 47 6.60 -5.66 2.58
CA CYS A 47 5.34 -6.02 1.93
C CYS A 47 4.74 -4.82 1.19
N ALA A 48 4.22 -5.02 -0.02
CA ALA A 48 3.67 -3.94 -0.82
C ALA A 48 2.48 -4.36 -1.68
N ILE A 49 1.54 -3.44 -1.87
CA ILE A 49 0.51 -3.48 -2.90
C ILE A 49 0.92 -2.56 -4.04
N LEU A 50 0.98 -3.12 -5.24
CA LEU A 50 1.23 -2.38 -6.48
C LEU A 50 -0.01 -2.30 -7.32
N SER A 51 -0.37 -1.12 -7.80
CA SER A 51 -1.53 -0.85 -8.66
C SER A 51 -1.10 -0.59 -10.11
N GLU A 52 -2.04 -0.70 -11.04
CA GLU A 52 -1.85 -0.57 -12.48
C GLU A 52 -0.79 -1.50 -13.06
N MET A 53 -0.84 -2.75 -12.65
CA MET A 53 0.11 -3.77 -13.10
C MET A 53 0.05 -4.02 -14.60
N LYS A 54 -1.16 -3.96 -15.20
CA LYS A 54 -1.39 -4.17 -16.65
C LYS A 54 -0.83 -5.50 -17.16
N ILE A 55 -0.69 -6.49 -16.29
CA ILE A 55 -0.29 -7.86 -16.61
C ILE A 55 -1.57 -8.66 -16.84
N THR A 56 -1.66 -9.31 -17.99
CA THR A 56 -2.86 -10.08 -18.38
C THR A 56 -2.82 -11.53 -17.93
N ASP A 57 -1.72 -11.97 -17.35
CA ASP A 57 -1.56 -13.30 -16.80
C ASP A 57 -1.52 -13.26 -15.28
N ASP A 58 -2.12 -14.25 -14.62
CA ASP A 58 -1.93 -14.46 -13.19
C ASP A 58 -0.51 -14.97 -12.94
N ARG A 59 0.18 -14.37 -11.98
CA ARG A 59 1.57 -14.73 -11.66
C ARG A 59 1.76 -14.93 -10.17
N TYR A 60 2.32 -16.08 -9.84
CA TYR A 60 2.87 -16.36 -8.53
C TYR A 60 4.31 -16.82 -8.71
N ALA A 61 5.27 -15.92 -8.50
CA ALA A 61 6.67 -16.18 -8.73
C ALA A 61 7.58 -15.48 -7.71
N ARG A 62 8.75 -16.08 -7.42
CA ARG A 62 9.80 -15.43 -6.64
C ARG A 62 10.55 -14.45 -7.53
N MET A 63 10.68 -13.21 -7.09
CA MET A 63 11.38 -12.15 -7.80
C MET A 63 12.87 -12.11 -7.46
N THR A 64 13.69 -11.53 -8.36
CA THR A 64 15.15 -11.37 -8.18
C THR A 64 15.53 -10.62 -6.90
N SER A 65 14.66 -9.73 -6.40
CA SER A 65 14.89 -8.97 -5.17
C SER A 65 14.41 -9.69 -3.89
N GLY A 66 14.13 -10.99 -3.96
CA GLY A 66 13.67 -11.77 -2.81
C GLY A 66 12.18 -11.66 -2.49
N TYR A 67 11.40 -10.97 -3.31
CA TYR A 67 9.94 -10.92 -3.14
C TYR A 67 9.26 -12.12 -3.80
N LYS A 68 8.24 -12.66 -3.12
CA LYS A 68 7.16 -13.42 -3.75
C LYS A 68 6.12 -12.44 -4.31
N VAL A 69 5.43 -12.87 -5.37
CA VAL A 69 4.43 -12.05 -6.06
C VAL A 69 3.15 -12.85 -6.24
N LEU A 70 2.03 -12.26 -5.85
CA LEU A 70 0.69 -12.68 -6.25
C LEU A 70 0.09 -11.53 -7.05
N SER A 71 -0.18 -11.72 -8.34
CA SER A 71 -0.80 -10.70 -9.18
C SER A 71 -2.16 -11.13 -9.68
N THR A 72 -3.04 -10.17 -9.86
CA THR A 72 -4.31 -10.39 -10.55
C THR A 72 -4.11 -10.34 -12.06
N LYS A 73 -5.02 -10.98 -12.78
CA LYS A 73 -5.16 -10.82 -14.22
C LYS A 73 -5.78 -9.45 -14.50
N ALA A 74 -5.01 -8.54 -15.08
CA ALA A 74 -5.53 -7.23 -15.47
C ALA A 74 -6.63 -7.37 -16.54
N PRO A 75 -7.70 -6.55 -16.50
CA PRO A 75 -8.75 -6.57 -17.52
C PRO A 75 -8.21 -6.31 -18.93
N SER A 76 -7.12 -5.55 -19.06
CA SER A 76 -6.44 -5.34 -20.33
C SER A 76 -4.98 -4.95 -20.12
N LYS A 77 -4.19 -5.01 -21.20
CA LYS A 77 -2.79 -4.51 -21.23
C LYS A 77 -2.68 -2.99 -21.05
N HIS A 78 -3.78 -2.26 -21.00
CA HIS A 78 -3.80 -0.80 -20.91
C HIS A 78 -4.25 -0.29 -19.55
N LYS A 79 -5.00 -1.08 -18.76
CA LYS A 79 -5.57 -0.63 -17.49
C LYS A 79 -5.75 -1.77 -16.50
N GLY A 80 -5.75 -1.41 -15.21
CA GLY A 80 -6.08 -2.30 -14.09
C GLY A 80 -4.98 -3.26 -13.70
N GLY A 81 -5.35 -4.19 -12.86
CA GLY A 81 -4.47 -5.18 -12.27
C GLY A 81 -3.73 -4.67 -11.05
N ILE A 82 -3.59 -5.54 -10.07
CA ILE A 82 -2.92 -5.29 -8.81
C ILE A 82 -1.95 -6.43 -8.49
N ALA A 83 -0.92 -6.18 -7.71
CA ALA A 83 -0.05 -7.22 -7.20
C ALA A 83 0.29 -7.02 -5.73
N LEU A 84 0.31 -8.10 -4.99
CA LEU A 84 0.93 -8.22 -3.68
C LEU A 84 2.38 -8.70 -3.87
N LEU A 85 3.32 -7.95 -3.29
CA LEU A 85 4.72 -8.32 -3.18
C LEU A 85 5.08 -8.47 -1.70
N TRP A 86 5.77 -9.56 -1.34
CA TRP A 86 6.28 -9.71 0.03
C TRP A 86 7.57 -10.50 0.07
N GLN A 87 8.41 -10.21 1.07
CA GLN A 87 9.61 -10.96 1.37
C GLN A 87 9.22 -12.16 2.25
N PRO A 88 9.34 -13.42 1.76
CA PRO A 88 8.84 -14.60 2.48
C PRO A 88 9.61 -14.91 3.77
N ASP A 89 10.87 -14.51 3.81
CA ASP A 89 11.78 -14.80 4.93
C ASP A 89 11.99 -13.55 5.81
N HIS A 90 11.00 -12.63 5.84
CA HIS A 90 11.12 -11.40 6.62
C HIS A 90 10.84 -11.68 8.10
N GLU A 91 11.83 -11.39 8.97
CA GLU A 91 11.75 -11.67 10.43
C GLU A 91 10.62 -10.95 11.18
N GLY A 92 9.90 -10.04 10.53
CA GLY A 92 8.93 -9.16 11.20
C GLY A 92 7.47 -9.51 10.97
N PHE A 93 7.17 -10.34 9.99
CA PHE A 93 5.80 -10.70 9.64
C PHE A 93 5.76 -11.94 8.73
N GLU A 94 4.59 -12.54 8.68
CA GLU A 94 4.22 -13.57 7.71
C GLU A 94 3.01 -13.13 6.90
N VAL A 95 2.93 -13.57 5.63
CA VAL A 95 1.76 -13.37 4.77
C VAL A 95 1.01 -14.69 4.66
N GLU A 96 -0.21 -14.70 5.16
CA GLU A 96 -1.11 -15.85 5.16
C GLU A 96 -2.37 -15.57 4.34
N ALA A 97 -3.04 -16.62 3.88
CA ALA A 97 -4.36 -16.57 3.22
C ALA A 97 -4.46 -15.56 2.07
N ALA A 98 -3.36 -15.33 1.35
CA ALA A 98 -3.34 -14.42 0.22
C ALA A 98 -4.19 -14.98 -0.92
N ARG A 99 -5.18 -14.17 -1.39
CA ARG A 99 -6.09 -14.55 -2.47
C ARG A 99 -6.45 -13.37 -3.36
N VAL A 100 -6.63 -13.66 -4.63
CA VAL A 100 -7.26 -12.75 -5.60
C VAL A 100 -8.77 -12.81 -5.39
N VAL A 101 -9.41 -11.66 -5.21
CA VAL A 101 -10.87 -11.53 -5.07
C VAL A 101 -11.47 -11.04 -6.38
N THR A 102 -10.95 -9.92 -6.91
CA THR A 102 -11.33 -9.39 -8.23
C THR A 102 -10.07 -8.98 -9.00
N PRO A 103 -10.18 -8.59 -10.27
CA PRO A 103 -9.03 -8.08 -11.02
C PRO A 103 -8.31 -6.89 -10.36
N ASN A 104 -8.97 -6.20 -9.44
CA ASN A 104 -8.46 -5.01 -8.77
C ASN A 104 -8.43 -5.13 -7.24
N LEU A 105 -8.67 -6.34 -6.68
CA LEU A 105 -8.69 -6.56 -5.24
C LEU A 105 -7.98 -7.87 -4.87
N ILE A 106 -7.02 -7.77 -3.97
CA ILE A 106 -6.34 -8.88 -3.30
C ILE A 106 -6.57 -8.74 -1.80
N THR A 107 -6.91 -9.84 -1.12
CA THR A 107 -6.93 -9.88 0.34
C THR A 107 -5.88 -10.84 0.87
N PHE A 108 -5.31 -10.54 2.04
CA PHE A 108 -4.38 -11.41 2.73
C PHE A 108 -4.34 -11.07 4.22
N GLN A 109 -3.78 -11.96 5.01
CA GLN A 109 -3.46 -11.69 6.41
C GLN A 109 -1.97 -11.38 6.54
N LEU A 110 -1.67 -10.33 7.30
CA LEU A 110 -0.32 -9.99 7.71
C LEU A 110 -0.21 -10.30 9.20
N VAL A 111 0.57 -11.31 9.54
CA VAL A 111 0.73 -11.81 10.90
C VAL A 111 2.06 -11.33 11.47
N THR A 112 2.05 -10.73 12.63
CA THR A 112 3.24 -10.23 13.32
C THR A 112 3.14 -10.44 14.82
N GLY A 113 3.86 -11.40 15.37
CA GLY A 113 3.72 -11.80 16.77
C GLY A 113 2.29 -12.21 17.08
N ASP A 114 1.64 -11.50 17.99
CA ASP A 114 0.25 -11.78 18.42
C ASP A 114 -0.79 -10.98 17.62
N GLU A 115 -0.36 -10.13 16.68
CA GLU A 115 -1.24 -9.24 15.92
C GLU A 115 -1.52 -9.83 14.54
N ARG A 116 -2.78 -9.73 14.10
CA ARG A 116 -3.23 -10.11 12.77
C ARG A 116 -3.90 -8.93 12.10
N TYR A 117 -3.45 -8.62 10.90
CA TYR A 117 -4.05 -7.59 10.06
C TYR A 117 -4.70 -8.26 8.85
N TYR A 118 -5.94 -7.92 8.57
CA TYR A 118 -6.60 -8.29 7.33
C TYR A 118 -6.41 -7.15 6.33
N VAL A 119 -5.57 -7.39 5.34
CA VAL A 119 -5.21 -6.36 4.36
C VAL A 119 -6.03 -6.52 3.09
N MET A 120 -6.69 -5.47 2.71
CA MET A 120 -7.41 -5.30 1.44
C MET A 120 -6.55 -4.44 0.53
N GLY A 121 -5.79 -5.08 -0.38
CA GLY A 121 -5.04 -4.40 -1.42
C GLY A 121 -5.96 -4.10 -2.59
N ILE A 122 -6.17 -2.83 -2.91
CA ILE A 122 -7.19 -2.42 -3.88
C ILE A 122 -6.68 -1.38 -4.89
N TYR A 123 -7.18 -1.47 -6.10
CA TYR A 123 -7.10 -0.43 -7.13
C TYR A 123 -8.50 -0.11 -7.63
N ILE A 124 -8.98 1.10 -7.44
CA ILE A 124 -10.26 1.55 -7.97
C ILE A 124 -9.99 2.43 -9.19
N PRO A 125 -10.31 1.96 -10.41
CA PRO A 125 -10.17 2.78 -11.62
C PRO A 125 -10.93 4.10 -11.54
N PRO A 126 -10.47 5.20 -12.19
CA PRO A 126 -11.09 6.53 -12.04
C PRO A 126 -12.58 6.60 -12.38
N ASN A 127 -13.07 5.71 -13.26
CA ASN A 127 -14.46 5.68 -13.72
C ASN A 127 -15.21 4.43 -13.24
N ASP A 128 -14.68 3.73 -12.25
CA ASP A 128 -15.30 2.52 -11.70
C ASP A 128 -16.31 2.91 -10.62
N VAL A 129 -17.54 2.47 -10.79
CA VAL A 129 -18.63 2.68 -9.82
C VAL A 129 -18.80 1.51 -8.86
N GLY A 130 -18.28 0.33 -9.20
CA GLY A 130 -18.40 -0.90 -8.39
C GLY A 130 -17.27 -1.13 -7.39
N GLY A 131 -16.20 -0.32 -7.44
CA GLY A 131 -15.04 -0.52 -6.57
C GLY A 131 -15.34 -0.32 -5.08
N GLY A 132 -16.35 0.47 -4.75
CA GLY A 132 -16.88 0.62 -3.38
C GLY A 132 -17.54 -0.65 -2.87
N ASP A 133 -18.33 -1.31 -3.70
CA ASP A 133 -19.02 -2.57 -3.36
C ASP A 133 -18.02 -3.71 -3.14
N ASP A 134 -17.01 -3.82 -4.00
CA ASP A 134 -15.91 -4.77 -3.84
C ASP A 134 -15.17 -4.56 -2.51
N LEU A 135 -14.91 -3.30 -2.15
CA LEU A 135 -14.27 -2.95 -0.89
C LEU A 135 -15.15 -3.30 0.31
N LEU A 136 -16.45 -2.98 0.26
CA LEU A 136 -17.40 -3.28 1.33
C LEU A 136 -17.53 -4.79 1.54
N ALA A 137 -17.69 -5.57 0.48
CA ALA A 137 -17.74 -7.03 0.56
C ALA A 137 -16.47 -7.64 1.16
N ALA A 138 -15.29 -7.09 0.83
CA ALA A 138 -14.03 -7.51 1.43
C ALA A 138 -13.92 -7.09 2.89
N TRP A 139 -14.46 -5.94 3.27
CA TRP A 139 -14.52 -5.47 4.65
C TRP A 139 -15.39 -6.38 5.51
N GLU A 140 -16.58 -6.74 5.05
CA GLU A 140 -17.49 -7.66 5.74
C GLU A 140 -16.90 -9.06 5.92
N ALA A 141 -16.04 -9.48 4.98
CA ALA A 141 -15.31 -10.74 5.07
C ALA A 141 -14.09 -10.70 6.02
N CYS A 142 -13.82 -9.56 6.68
CA CYS A 142 -12.71 -9.43 7.62
C CYS A 142 -12.92 -10.33 8.84
N PRO A 143 -11.99 -11.25 9.16
CA PRO A 143 -12.11 -12.08 10.35
C PRO A 143 -12.12 -11.24 11.63
N ALA A 144 -12.97 -11.62 12.60
CA ALA A 144 -13.16 -10.86 13.85
C ALA A 144 -11.86 -10.71 14.68
N ASN A 145 -10.91 -11.61 14.52
CA ASN A 145 -9.61 -11.57 15.20
C ASN A 145 -8.54 -10.77 14.42
N CYS A 146 -8.90 -10.13 13.31
CA CYS A 146 -8.00 -9.32 12.49
C CYS A 146 -8.32 -7.83 12.62
N SER A 147 -7.29 -7.00 12.46
CA SER A 147 -7.43 -5.55 12.29
C SER A 147 -7.42 -5.20 10.81
N PRO A 148 -8.48 -4.59 10.25
CA PRO A 148 -8.54 -4.29 8.83
C PRO A 148 -7.61 -3.14 8.44
N ILE A 149 -6.96 -3.29 7.27
CA ILE A 149 -6.14 -2.27 6.62
C ILE A 149 -6.51 -2.24 5.14
N VAL A 150 -6.74 -1.06 4.57
CA VAL A 150 -6.87 -0.84 3.12
C VAL A 150 -5.59 -0.23 2.60
N MET A 151 -5.05 -0.79 1.51
CA MET A 151 -3.83 -0.31 0.87
C MET A 151 -4.01 -0.25 -0.64
N GLY A 152 -3.72 0.88 -1.27
CA GLY A 152 -3.76 0.98 -2.72
C GLY A 152 -4.09 2.35 -3.25
N ASP A 153 -4.44 2.38 -4.53
CA ASP A 153 -4.87 3.57 -5.26
C ASP A 153 -6.39 3.56 -5.40
N LEU A 154 -7.05 4.45 -4.67
CA LEU A 154 -8.50 4.61 -4.67
C LEU A 154 -8.99 5.57 -5.77
N ASN A 155 -8.07 6.28 -6.43
CA ASN A 155 -8.38 7.30 -7.45
C ASN A 155 -9.41 8.35 -6.99
N ILE A 156 -9.42 8.68 -5.69
CA ILE A 156 -10.23 9.75 -5.10
C ILE A 156 -9.36 10.66 -4.25
N ASN A 157 -9.89 11.84 -3.94
CA ASN A 157 -9.38 12.66 -2.84
C ASN A 157 -10.39 12.59 -1.68
N VAL A 158 -10.08 11.79 -0.66
CA VAL A 158 -10.97 11.59 0.49
C VAL A 158 -11.31 12.90 1.23
N GLU A 159 -10.38 13.88 1.21
CA GLU A 159 -10.62 15.18 1.88
C GLU A 159 -11.49 16.14 1.05
N HIS A 160 -11.38 16.03 -0.27
CA HIS A 160 -12.02 16.95 -1.22
C HIS A 160 -12.51 16.16 -2.43
N PRO A 161 -13.61 15.38 -2.28
CA PRO A 161 -14.22 14.65 -3.39
C PRO A 161 -14.60 15.60 -4.52
N ARG A 162 -14.33 15.19 -5.77
CA ARG A 162 -14.54 16.03 -6.97
C ARG A 162 -15.87 15.78 -7.65
N ASP A 163 -16.48 14.64 -7.37
CA ASP A 163 -17.72 14.19 -7.96
C ASP A 163 -18.50 13.28 -7.00
N GLU A 164 -19.73 12.88 -7.37
CA GLU A 164 -20.62 12.06 -6.55
C GLU A 164 -20.03 10.65 -6.28
N ARG A 165 -19.28 10.08 -7.22
CA ARG A 165 -18.61 8.78 -7.03
C ARG A 165 -17.54 8.87 -5.96
N GLU A 166 -16.72 9.93 -5.99
CA GLU A 166 -15.69 10.15 -4.97
C GLU A 166 -16.31 10.42 -3.61
N ALA A 167 -17.40 11.18 -3.57
CA ALA A 167 -18.14 11.45 -2.34
C ALA A 167 -18.72 10.17 -1.74
N ALA A 168 -19.41 9.35 -2.53
CA ALA A 168 -19.98 8.08 -2.07
C ALA A 168 -18.90 7.12 -1.52
N LEU A 169 -17.72 7.06 -2.17
CA LEU A 169 -16.62 6.23 -1.65
C LEU A 169 -16.00 6.84 -0.37
N ALA A 170 -15.90 8.16 -0.26
CA ALA A 170 -15.42 8.81 0.94
C ALA A 170 -16.39 8.60 2.13
N ASP A 171 -17.70 8.68 1.88
CA ASP A 171 -18.75 8.42 2.87
C ASP A 171 -18.70 6.95 3.35
N LEU A 172 -18.54 5.99 2.43
CA LEU A 172 -18.34 4.58 2.77
C LEU A 172 -17.12 4.38 3.69
N LEU A 173 -15.98 5.00 3.37
CA LEU A 173 -14.77 4.90 4.18
C LEU A 173 -14.98 5.47 5.60
N ASP A 174 -15.74 6.54 5.73
CA ASP A 174 -16.09 7.14 7.01
C ASP A 174 -17.07 6.22 7.80
N GLU A 175 -18.10 5.69 7.14
CA GLU A 175 -19.07 4.75 7.72
C GLU A 175 -18.38 3.51 8.32
N ILE A 176 -17.42 2.93 7.61
CA ILE A 176 -16.65 1.79 8.12
C ILE A 176 -15.46 2.20 9.00
N ASN A 177 -15.38 3.48 9.38
CA ASN A 177 -14.39 4.06 10.29
C ASN A 177 -12.92 3.82 9.84
N LEU A 178 -12.67 3.94 8.53
CA LEU A 178 -11.33 3.90 7.93
C LEU A 178 -10.80 5.32 7.72
N VAL A 179 -9.66 5.60 8.32
CA VAL A 179 -9.02 6.91 8.23
C VAL A 179 -7.65 6.84 7.53
N ASP A 180 -7.32 7.89 6.77
CA ASP A 180 -5.99 8.03 6.16
C ASP A 180 -4.92 8.15 7.25
N THR A 181 -4.09 7.11 7.36
CA THR A 181 -3.05 7.04 8.37
C THR A 181 -1.98 8.13 8.20
N SER A 182 -1.77 8.63 6.98
CA SER A 182 -0.78 9.67 6.71
C SER A 182 -1.14 11.00 7.38
N ARG A 183 -2.43 11.26 7.61
CA ARG A 183 -2.91 12.47 8.28
C ARG A 183 -2.47 12.52 9.73
N LYS A 184 -2.65 11.43 10.49
CA LYS A 184 -2.33 11.39 11.92
C LYS A 184 -0.85 11.63 12.20
N PHE A 185 0.04 11.11 11.36
CA PHE A 185 1.48 11.29 11.54
C PHE A 185 2.03 12.63 11.03
N ASN A 186 1.27 13.32 10.18
CA ASN A 186 1.69 14.61 9.64
C ASN A 186 1.07 15.83 10.36
N LEU A 187 -0.03 15.64 11.12
CA LEU A 187 -0.69 16.72 11.86
C LEU A 187 0.20 17.38 12.92
N ARG A 188 1.10 16.62 13.56
CA ARG A 188 2.04 17.17 14.56
C ARG A 188 3.15 18.06 13.99
N GLN A 189 3.24 18.19 12.67
CA GLN A 189 4.31 18.93 11.99
C GLN A 189 3.78 19.98 11.01
N CYS A 190 2.53 20.42 11.13
CA CYS A 190 1.90 21.31 10.17
C CYS A 190 2.49 22.73 10.16
N SER A 191 3.47 22.96 9.28
CA SER A 191 3.59 24.25 8.61
C SER A 191 2.86 24.15 7.24
N PHE A 192 2.31 25.26 6.76
CA PHE A 192 1.63 25.39 5.45
C PHE A 192 2.47 24.82 4.28
N GLN A 193 3.80 24.85 4.39
CA GLN A 193 4.72 24.25 3.41
C GLN A 193 4.70 22.71 3.42
N LYS A 194 4.30 22.04 4.52
CA LYS A 194 4.25 20.57 4.59
C LYS A 194 2.95 20.01 4.03
N ALA A 195 1.84 20.74 4.08
CA ALA A 195 0.61 20.36 3.40
C ALA A 195 0.81 20.22 1.88
N ARG A 196 1.62 21.10 1.27
CA ARG A 196 2.01 20.99 -0.14
C ARG A 196 2.87 19.77 -0.48
N ARG A 197 3.39 19.03 0.50
CA ARG A 197 4.18 17.80 0.30
C ARG A 197 3.35 16.52 0.37
N ARG A 198 2.08 16.62 0.70
CA ARG A 198 1.13 15.50 0.71
C ARG A 198 0.59 15.31 -0.68
N TRP A 199 1.26 14.53 -1.47
CA TRP A 199 0.77 14.06 -2.76
C TRP A 199 1.38 12.71 -3.05
N THR A 200 0.60 11.88 -3.73
CA THR A 200 1.10 10.62 -4.27
C THR A 200 1.14 10.64 -5.78
N TRP A 201 0.34 11.48 -6.41
CA TRP A 201 0.32 11.65 -7.85
C TRP A 201 0.58 13.10 -8.29
N ARG A 202 1.28 13.25 -9.41
CA ARG A 202 1.51 14.55 -10.04
C ARG A 202 1.43 14.47 -11.56
N GLN A 203 0.94 15.54 -12.17
CA GLN A 203 0.94 15.68 -13.62
C GLN A 203 1.25 17.12 -14.02
N LYS A 204 1.98 17.31 -15.12
CA LYS A 204 2.19 18.64 -15.70
C LYS A 204 1.10 18.91 -16.73
N ARG A 205 0.28 19.95 -16.52
CA ARG A 205 -0.77 20.41 -17.46
C ARG A 205 -0.57 21.88 -17.76
N ARG A 206 -0.51 22.27 -19.03
CA ARG A 206 -0.33 23.67 -19.47
C ARG A 206 0.80 24.39 -18.71
N GLY A 207 1.95 23.74 -18.57
CA GLY A 207 3.11 24.28 -17.87
C GLY A 207 3.08 24.25 -16.35
N ARG A 208 1.94 23.93 -15.70
CA ARG A 208 1.77 23.89 -14.24
C ARG A 208 1.72 22.46 -13.72
N TRP A 209 2.31 22.22 -12.56
CA TRP A 209 2.20 20.95 -11.86
C TRP A 209 0.88 20.89 -11.07
N ILE A 210 0.12 19.79 -11.26
CA ILE A 210 -1.06 19.42 -10.50
C ILE A 210 -0.67 18.25 -9.63
N TYR A 211 -1.15 18.26 -8.39
CA TYR A 211 -0.86 17.25 -7.36
C TYR A 211 -2.15 16.75 -6.74
N SER A 212 -2.24 15.47 -6.45
CA SER A 212 -3.31 14.85 -5.66
C SER A 212 -2.79 13.69 -4.82
N GLN A 213 -3.61 13.18 -3.91
CA GLN A 213 -3.30 12.00 -3.11
C GLN A 213 -4.36 10.93 -3.38
N PRO A 214 -4.25 10.13 -4.46
CA PRO A 214 -5.14 9.00 -4.70
C PRO A 214 -4.71 7.70 -4.02
N ASP A 215 -3.44 7.57 -3.60
CA ASP A 215 -2.91 6.36 -2.96
C ASP A 215 -2.95 6.49 -1.45
N TYR A 216 -3.39 5.43 -0.77
CA TYR A 216 -3.61 5.42 0.67
C TYR A 216 -3.10 4.14 1.33
N ILE A 217 -2.77 4.25 2.61
CA ILE A 217 -2.80 3.19 3.60
C ILE A 217 -3.78 3.67 4.67
N MET A 218 -4.91 2.99 4.80
CA MET A 218 -5.98 3.34 5.72
C MET A 218 -6.14 2.25 6.78
N ALA A 219 -6.49 2.64 7.98
CA ALA A 219 -6.74 1.73 9.08
C ALA A 219 -7.86 2.30 9.95
N ARG A 220 -8.47 1.47 10.78
CA ARG A 220 -9.42 1.95 11.79
C ARG A 220 -8.72 2.91 12.74
N GLU A 221 -9.43 3.94 13.18
CA GLU A 221 -8.85 4.98 14.04
C GLU A 221 -8.29 4.42 15.36
N ASP A 222 -8.99 3.46 15.97
CA ASP A 222 -8.59 2.78 17.21
C ASP A 222 -7.32 1.91 17.05
N ARG A 223 -6.94 1.57 15.81
CA ARG A 223 -5.77 0.74 15.46
C ARG A 223 -4.55 1.52 14.95
N ILE A 224 -4.70 2.81 14.67
CA ILE A 224 -3.60 3.65 14.17
C ILE A 224 -2.40 3.71 15.13
N ALA A 225 -2.60 3.51 16.44
CA ALA A 225 -1.53 3.50 17.43
C ALA A 225 -0.43 2.44 17.15
N ARG A 226 -0.76 1.40 16.38
CA ARG A 226 0.18 0.35 15.93
C ARG A 226 1.10 0.82 14.81
N LEU A 227 0.76 1.90 14.14
CA LEU A 227 1.62 2.53 13.12
C LEU A 227 2.61 3.48 13.79
N ARG A 228 3.86 3.45 13.38
CA ARG A 228 4.91 4.32 13.93
C ARG A 228 5.20 5.53 13.09
N LYS A 229 5.08 5.38 11.79
CA LYS A 229 5.39 6.44 10.83
C LYS A 229 4.69 6.15 9.51
N VAL A 230 4.13 7.16 8.89
CA VAL A 230 3.63 7.09 7.51
C VAL A 230 4.24 8.23 6.72
N GLY A 231 4.63 7.98 5.48
CA GLY A 231 5.23 8.99 4.62
C GLY A 231 5.18 8.62 3.15
N PHE A 232 5.52 9.60 2.32
CA PHE A 232 5.51 9.49 0.87
C PHE A 232 6.95 9.37 0.35
N ARG A 233 7.22 8.38 -0.48
CA ARG A 233 8.55 8.09 -1.01
C ARG A 233 8.51 7.96 -2.53
N SER A 234 9.49 8.53 -3.22
CA SER A 234 9.73 8.26 -4.63
C SER A 234 10.75 7.13 -4.74
N PRO A 235 10.36 5.95 -5.20
CA PRO A 235 11.32 4.85 -5.37
C PRO A 235 12.40 5.21 -6.39
N PRO A 236 13.67 4.89 -6.12
CA PRO A 236 14.80 5.44 -6.88
C PRO A 236 15.02 4.80 -8.25
N ILE A 237 14.27 3.76 -8.63
CA ILE A 237 14.58 2.93 -9.81
C ILE A 237 13.44 2.89 -10.82
N HIS A 238 12.24 3.32 -10.47
CA HIS A 238 11.05 3.23 -11.31
C HIS A 238 10.51 4.63 -11.61
N ASP A 239 10.27 4.92 -12.89
CA ASP A 239 9.67 6.18 -13.32
C ASP A 239 8.15 6.07 -13.29
N SER A 240 7.55 6.42 -12.15
CA SER A 240 6.11 6.61 -11.99
C SER A 240 5.82 8.06 -11.63
N ASP A 241 4.70 8.59 -12.13
CA ASP A 241 4.15 9.87 -11.70
C ASP A 241 3.51 9.77 -10.30
N HIS A 242 3.45 8.54 -9.73
CA HIS A 242 3.06 8.30 -8.34
C HIS A 242 4.27 8.10 -7.42
N ARG A 243 4.08 8.48 -6.15
CA ARG A 243 4.95 8.18 -5.03
C ARG A 243 4.34 7.04 -4.22
N ALA A 244 5.17 6.18 -3.66
CA ALA A 244 4.70 5.18 -2.70
C ALA A 244 4.28 5.82 -1.39
N VAL A 245 3.14 5.40 -0.84
CA VAL A 245 2.80 5.58 0.58
C VAL A 245 3.49 4.46 1.34
N VAL A 246 4.30 4.80 2.33
CA VAL A 246 5.04 3.82 3.15
C VAL A 246 4.65 3.98 4.61
N ALA A 247 4.20 2.91 5.22
CA ALA A 247 3.90 2.85 6.64
C ALA A 247 4.87 1.89 7.36
N HIS A 248 5.26 2.24 8.60
CA HIS A 248 6.01 1.39 9.49
C HIS A 248 5.05 0.83 10.55
N ILE A 249 4.93 -0.49 10.62
CA ILE A 249 4.07 -1.21 11.55
C ILE A 249 4.92 -1.79 12.68
N TRP A 250 4.40 -1.74 13.90
CA TRP A 250 5.05 -2.30 15.08
C TRP A 250 4.96 -3.83 15.12
N LYS A 251 6.05 -4.53 15.43
CA LYS A 251 6.14 -5.99 15.43
C LYS A 251 5.49 -6.68 16.64
N GLY A 252 4.95 -5.94 17.60
CA GLY A 252 4.40 -6.53 18.83
C GLY A 252 5.41 -7.38 19.61
N ARG A 253 5.92 -6.88 20.67
CA ARG A 253 6.53 -7.42 21.89
C ARG A 253 7.49 -6.39 22.48
N ASP A 254 6.92 -5.49 23.21
CA ASP A 254 7.46 -5.01 24.49
C ASP A 254 6.28 -4.42 25.24
N GLY A 255 5.96 -4.99 26.39
CA GLY A 255 4.78 -4.72 27.20
C GLY A 255 4.69 -3.29 27.78
N SER A 256 5.11 -2.30 27.01
CA SER A 256 4.94 -0.89 27.34
C SER A 256 4.33 -0.13 26.16
N LEU A 257 3.02 -0.20 26.03
CA LEU A 257 2.26 0.87 25.39
C LEU A 257 2.50 2.16 26.21
N LYS A 258 3.53 2.92 25.91
CA LYS A 258 3.58 4.31 26.36
C LYS A 258 2.42 5.02 25.66
N THR A 259 1.32 5.15 26.39
CA THR A 259 0.21 6.05 26.03
C THR A 259 0.79 7.44 25.88
N TYR A 260 0.99 7.89 24.65
CA TYR A 260 1.24 9.30 24.37
C TYR A 260 -0.11 10.01 24.51
N ARG A 261 -0.32 10.63 25.68
CA ARG A 261 -1.35 11.65 25.89
C ARG A 261 -1.01 12.94 25.12
#